data_92374c6209b893c1a99ab9da7ac8ff0f
#
_entry.id   92374c6209b893c1a99ab9da7ac8ff0f
#
_cell.length_a   1.000
_cell.length_b   1.000
_cell.length_c   1.000
_cell.angle_alpha   90.00
_cell.angle_beta   90.00
_cell.angle_gamma   90.00
#
_symmetry.space_group_name_H-M   'P 1'
#
loop_
_entity.id
_entity.type
_entity.pdbx_description
1 polymer ?
#
loop_
_entity_poly.entity_id
_entity_poly.type
_entity_poly.pdbx_seq_one_letter_code
_entity_poly.pdbx_strand_id
1 'polypeptide(L)'
;LYVGDFGNNGNRRPDLAIYRVHPAHPEQVGKITFRYEDQTAFPPPPEERNFDCEAFFWHADSLYLFSKNRGNNQVKMYVLPAQPGDYTARVRGTVKLKAMITAADINPSGTQLALLTYGKVFVFQVKDPNNLLAEPYQCVKLARSQAEALAYVNDTDFVITNEAGKMYLVKRK
;
A
#
# COMPACT_ATOMS: atom_id res chain seq x y z
N LEU A 1 -0.75 10.19 12.63
CA LEU A 1 -1.17 10.17 11.22
C LEU A 1 0.06 10.13 10.33
N TYR A 2 -0.01 9.35 9.23
CA TYR A 2 1.02 9.31 8.21
C TYR A 2 0.44 9.81 6.88
N VAL A 3 1.17 10.69 6.19
CA VAL A 3 0.78 11.27 4.90
C VAL A 3 1.86 10.94 3.88
N GLY A 4 1.49 10.17 2.85
CA GLY A 4 2.41 9.75 1.80
C GLY A 4 2.61 10.82 0.72
N ASP A 5 3.85 11.18 0.44
CA ASP A 5 4.29 11.96 -0.71
C ASP A 5 5.26 11.11 -1.55
N PHE A 6 4.70 10.06 -2.15
CA PHE A 6 5.48 9.07 -2.89
C PHE A 6 4.84 8.62 -4.21
N GLY A 7 3.77 9.26 -4.66
CA GLY A 7 3.21 9.03 -6.00
C GLY A 7 4.28 9.24 -7.06
N ASN A 8 4.48 8.27 -7.94
CA ASN A 8 5.59 8.23 -8.88
C ASN A 8 5.22 7.54 -10.20
N ASN A 9 4.12 7.99 -10.81
CA ASN A 9 3.58 7.45 -12.07
C ASN A 9 4.64 7.31 -13.17
N GLY A 10 5.56 8.26 -13.26
CA GLY A 10 6.66 8.25 -14.22
C GLY A 10 7.86 7.42 -13.80
N ASN A 11 7.89 6.89 -12.58
CA ASN A 11 9.02 6.20 -11.96
C ASN A 11 10.33 7.01 -11.99
N ARG A 12 10.23 8.35 -11.88
CA ARG A 12 11.35 9.30 -12.03
C ARG A 12 11.77 9.97 -10.74
N ARG A 13 10.93 9.91 -9.69
CA ARG A 13 11.15 10.63 -8.43
C ARG A 13 12.19 9.91 -7.55
N PRO A 14 13.28 10.59 -7.18
CA PRO A 14 14.24 10.12 -6.18
C PRO A 14 13.92 10.64 -4.76
N ASP A 15 12.92 11.55 -4.62
CA ASP A 15 12.61 12.35 -3.44
C ASP A 15 11.36 11.88 -2.69
N LEU A 16 11.18 10.57 -2.58
CA LEU A 16 9.99 9.98 -1.95
C LEU A 16 9.98 10.23 -0.44
N ALA A 17 8.81 10.57 0.11
CA ALA A 17 8.68 10.87 1.52
C ALA A 17 7.33 10.42 2.11
N ILE A 18 7.35 10.22 3.43
CA ILE A 18 6.15 10.08 4.27
C ILE A 18 6.29 11.07 5.42
N TYR A 19 5.23 11.83 5.67
CA TYR A 19 5.18 12.76 6.80
C TYR A 19 4.41 12.13 7.95
N ARG A 20 5.01 12.13 9.14
CA ARG A 20 4.36 11.75 10.39
C ARG A 20 3.87 13.01 11.07
N VAL A 21 2.57 13.14 11.25
CA VAL A 21 1.91 14.31 11.84
C VAL A 21 1.20 13.89 13.12
N HIS A 22 1.40 14.65 14.21
CA HIS A 22 0.65 14.44 15.43
C HIS A 22 -0.72 15.14 15.31
N PRO A 23 -1.88 14.44 15.43
CA PRO A 23 -3.19 15.05 15.17
C PRO A 23 -3.53 16.24 16.08
N ALA A 24 -3.10 16.20 17.35
CA ALA A 24 -3.30 17.29 18.31
C ALA A 24 -2.23 18.39 18.22
N HIS A 25 -1.13 18.15 17.51
CA HIS A 25 0.00 19.06 17.32
C HIS A 25 0.47 19.03 15.87
N PRO A 26 -0.33 19.56 14.93
CA PRO A 26 -0.05 19.46 13.49
C PRO A 26 1.21 20.22 13.04
N GLU A 27 1.74 21.10 13.89
CA GLU A 27 3.03 21.76 13.71
C GLU A 27 4.23 20.83 13.95
N GLN A 28 4.00 19.69 14.61
CA GLN A 28 5.03 18.68 14.88
C GLN A 28 5.03 17.65 13.75
N VAL A 29 5.81 17.94 12.72
CA VAL A 29 5.93 17.09 11.53
C VAL A 29 7.28 16.40 11.51
N GLY A 30 7.26 15.08 11.57
CA GLY A 30 8.42 14.25 11.31
C GLY A 30 8.46 13.83 9.84
N LYS A 31 9.63 13.83 9.21
CA LYS A 31 9.81 13.41 7.81
C LYS A 31 10.57 12.09 7.74
N ILE A 32 10.04 11.15 6.97
CA ILE A 32 10.64 9.87 6.60
C ILE A 32 10.95 9.98 5.11
N THR A 33 12.23 10.08 4.74
CA THR A 33 12.66 10.02 3.35
C THR A 33 13.07 8.60 3.00
N PHE A 34 12.84 8.18 1.76
CA PHE A 34 13.24 6.85 1.36
C PHE A 34 13.52 6.71 -0.13
N ARG A 35 14.30 5.68 -0.46
CA ARG A 35 14.49 5.13 -1.80
C ARG A 35 14.20 3.64 -1.80
N TYR A 36 13.79 3.10 -2.92
CA TYR A 36 13.67 1.64 -3.08
C TYR A 36 15.04 1.00 -3.28
N GLU A 37 15.30 -0.13 -2.62
CA GLU A 37 16.60 -0.83 -2.73
C GLU A 37 16.92 -1.33 -4.14
N ASP A 38 15.89 -1.59 -4.92
CA ASP A 38 15.96 -2.17 -6.26
C ASP A 38 15.65 -1.19 -7.39
N GLN A 39 15.47 0.12 -7.11
CA GLN A 39 15.36 1.15 -8.15
C GLN A 39 16.74 1.76 -8.44
N THR A 40 17.31 1.40 -9.58
CA THR A 40 18.65 1.86 -9.99
C THR A 40 18.62 2.89 -11.11
N ALA A 41 17.48 3.07 -11.78
CA ALA A 41 17.29 4.02 -12.87
C ALA A 41 16.02 4.88 -12.69
N PHE A 42 16.04 6.12 -13.19
CA PHE A 42 14.97 7.13 -13.03
C PHE A 42 14.65 7.84 -14.35
N PRO A 43 13.73 7.34 -15.20
CA PRO A 43 12.95 6.11 -15.01
C PRO A 43 13.74 4.85 -15.41
N PRO A 44 13.33 3.68 -14.89
CA PRO A 44 13.84 2.41 -15.39
C PRO A 44 13.20 2.06 -16.74
N PRO A 45 13.66 1.00 -17.44
CA PRO A 45 13.00 0.46 -18.62
C PRO A 45 11.51 0.18 -18.40
N PRO A 46 10.65 0.24 -19.42
CA PRO A 46 9.19 0.13 -19.25
C PRO A 46 8.72 -1.11 -18.48
N GLU A 47 9.35 -2.25 -18.72
CA GLU A 47 9.03 -3.53 -18.06
C GLU A 47 9.41 -3.58 -16.57
N GLU A 48 10.27 -2.68 -16.12
CA GLU A 48 10.72 -2.54 -14.72
C GLU A 48 10.02 -1.40 -13.96
N ARG A 49 9.06 -0.70 -14.58
CA ARG A 49 8.35 0.44 -13.98
C ARG A 49 7.34 0.01 -12.91
N ASN A 50 7.85 -0.43 -11.77
CA ASN A 50 7.07 -0.88 -10.61
C ASN A 50 7.45 -0.12 -9.33
N PHE A 51 7.76 1.19 -9.47
CA PHE A 51 8.15 2.08 -8.36
C PHE A 51 7.17 3.24 -8.16
N ASP A 52 5.97 3.12 -8.74
CA ASP A 52 4.82 3.91 -8.33
C ASP A 52 4.17 3.26 -7.11
N CYS A 53 3.75 4.06 -6.13
CA CYS A 53 3.11 3.58 -4.92
C CYS A 53 1.91 4.46 -4.61
N GLU A 54 0.77 3.85 -4.32
CA GLU A 54 -0.45 4.53 -3.90
C GLU A 54 -1.04 3.89 -2.64
N ALA A 55 -0.50 2.74 -2.23
CA ALA A 55 -1.01 1.93 -1.15
C ALA A 55 0.02 1.76 -0.04
N PHE A 56 -0.34 2.12 1.18
CA PHE A 56 0.47 1.83 2.36
C PHE A 56 -0.39 1.78 3.63
N PHE A 57 0.12 1.13 4.66
CA PHE A 57 -0.44 1.15 6.01
C PHE A 57 0.66 1.10 7.07
N TRP A 58 0.29 1.46 8.29
CA TRP A 58 1.12 1.31 9.47
C TRP A 58 0.72 0.04 10.25
N HIS A 59 1.70 -0.74 10.66
CA HIS A 59 1.50 -1.87 11.57
C HIS A 59 2.79 -2.18 12.33
N ALA A 60 2.69 -2.40 13.65
CA ALA A 60 3.80 -2.81 14.51
C ALA A 60 5.09 -1.99 14.26
N ASP A 61 4.98 -0.64 14.42
CA ASP A 61 6.07 0.33 14.25
C ASP A 61 6.75 0.34 12.87
N SER A 62 6.10 -0.23 11.87
CA SER A 62 6.56 -0.28 10.49
C SER A 62 5.52 0.28 9.52
N LEU A 63 6.00 0.81 8.40
CA LEU A 63 5.19 1.23 7.26
C LEU A 63 5.38 0.20 6.14
N TYR A 64 4.28 -0.34 5.66
CA TYR A 64 4.22 -1.32 4.58
C TYR A 64 3.71 -0.64 3.32
N LEU A 65 4.51 -0.60 2.27
CA LEU A 65 4.20 0.06 1.00
C LEU A 65 4.04 -0.99 -0.10
N PHE A 66 3.08 -0.76 -1.00
CA PHE A 66 2.79 -1.69 -2.11
C PHE A 66 2.94 -0.99 -3.45
N SER A 67 3.74 -1.57 -4.34
CA SER A 67 3.91 -1.01 -5.68
C SER A 67 2.63 -1.11 -6.50
N LYS A 68 2.31 -0.04 -7.22
CA LYS A 68 1.33 -0.04 -8.31
C LYS A 68 2.03 -0.56 -9.55
N ASN A 69 1.92 -1.85 -9.78
CA ASN A 69 2.68 -2.64 -10.76
C ASN A 69 2.33 -2.28 -12.22
N ARG A 70 2.87 -1.18 -12.72
CA ARG A 70 2.63 -0.67 -14.07
C ARG A 70 3.43 -1.39 -15.15
N GLY A 71 4.66 -1.82 -14.86
CA GLY A 71 5.58 -2.45 -15.81
C GLY A 71 5.31 -3.94 -16.03
N ASN A 72 4.83 -4.63 -14.99
CA ASN A 72 4.53 -6.06 -15.05
C ASN A 72 3.41 -6.40 -14.06
N ASN A 73 3.04 -7.67 -13.93
CA ASN A 73 1.98 -8.10 -13.01
C ASN A 73 2.52 -8.47 -11.61
N GLN A 74 3.65 -7.93 -11.19
CA GLN A 74 4.27 -8.24 -9.91
C GLN A 74 4.11 -7.07 -8.93
N VAL A 75 3.31 -7.27 -7.89
CA VAL A 75 3.22 -6.36 -6.75
C VAL A 75 4.38 -6.65 -5.82
N LYS A 76 5.14 -5.62 -5.46
CA LYS A 76 6.18 -5.69 -4.44
C LYS A 76 5.68 -5.04 -3.16
N MET A 77 5.96 -5.66 -2.03
CA MET A 77 5.78 -5.09 -0.71
C MET A 77 7.14 -4.64 -0.17
N TYR A 78 7.21 -3.38 0.22
CA TYR A 78 8.38 -2.79 0.88
C TYR A 78 8.06 -2.45 2.32
N VAL A 79 9.08 -2.44 3.17
CA VAL A 79 8.93 -2.10 4.58
C VAL A 79 9.93 -1.04 4.99
N LEU A 80 9.46 -0.07 5.80
CA LEU A 80 10.21 1.03 6.39
C LEU A 80 9.94 1.12 7.89
N PRO A 81 10.89 1.58 8.71
CA PRO A 81 10.59 2.03 10.06
C PRO A 81 9.59 3.20 10.05
N ALA A 82 8.64 3.21 11.00
CA ALA A 82 7.65 4.27 11.14
C ALA A 82 8.15 5.49 11.94
N GLN A 83 9.45 5.74 11.94
CA GLN A 83 10.12 6.85 12.63
C GLN A 83 10.77 7.81 11.63
N PRO A 84 10.81 9.13 11.92
CA PRO A 84 11.52 10.10 11.08
C PRO A 84 12.97 9.68 10.84
N GLY A 85 13.45 9.85 9.61
CA GLY A 85 14.79 9.47 9.19
C GLY A 85 14.91 9.28 7.69
N ASP A 86 16.07 8.84 7.23
CA ASP A 86 16.36 8.51 5.83
C ASP A 86 16.62 7.01 5.69
N TYR A 87 15.87 6.34 4.81
CA TYR A 87 15.84 4.88 4.75
C TYR A 87 15.95 4.32 3.33
N THR A 88 16.34 3.06 3.26
CA THR A 88 16.17 2.24 2.06
C THR A 88 15.02 1.29 2.28
N ALA A 89 13.94 1.46 1.49
CA ALA A 89 12.78 0.59 1.50
C ALA A 89 13.18 -0.79 0.94
N ARG A 90 13.10 -1.82 1.79
CA ARG A 90 13.50 -3.18 1.44
C ARG A 90 12.33 -4.02 0.99
N VAL A 91 12.50 -4.79 -0.08
CA VAL A 91 11.50 -5.77 -0.53
C VAL A 91 11.36 -6.86 0.54
N ARG A 92 10.12 -7.09 0.98
CA ARG A 92 9.75 -8.12 1.97
C ARG A 92 8.81 -9.17 1.42
N GLY A 93 8.33 -8.98 0.20
CA GLY A 93 7.47 -9.95 -0.45
C GLY A 93 7.07 -9.50 -1.84
N THR A 94 6.67 -10.45 -2.66
CA THR A 94 6.14 -10.21 -4.00
C THR A 94 4.98 -11.16 -4.28
N VAL A 95 4.00 -10.69 -5.03
CA VAL A 95 2.89 -11.53 -5.48
C VAL A 95 2.51 -11.16 -6.92
N LYS A 96 2.16 -12.15 -7.74
CA LYS A 96 1.66 -11.91 -9.09
C LYS A 96 0.15 -11.60 -9.02
N LEU A 97 -0.20 -10.35 -9.25
CA LEU A 97 -1.59 -9.91 -9.37
C LEU A 97 -1.75 -9.11 -10.65
N LYS A 98 -2.63 -9.58 -11.54
CA LYS A 98 -2.97 -8.85 -12.77
C LYS A 98 -3.94 -7.70 -12.46
N ALA A 99 -3.49 -6.77 -11.62
CA ALA A 99 -4.27 -5.61 -11.18
C ALA A 99 -3.33 -4.55 -10.60
N MET A 100 -3.68 -3.29 -10.75
CA MET A 100 -2.97 -2.15 -10.14
C MET A 100 -3.50 -1.91 -8.73
N ILE A 101 -2.61 -1.91 -7.74
CA ILE A 101 -2.96 -1.67 -6.34
C ILE A 101 -3.16 -0.17 -6.11
N THR A 102 -4.27 0.22 -5.49
CA THR A 102 -4.65 1.61 -5.19
C THR A 102 -4.72 1.88 -3.69
N ALA A 103 -5.01 0.87 -2.86
CA ALA A 103 -4.97 0.99 -1.41
C ALA A 103 -4.63 -0.34 -0.75
N ALA A 104 -4.18 -0.28 0.50
CA ALA A 104 -3.90 -1.44 1.33
C ALA A 104 -4.21 -1.12 2.80
N ASP A 105 -4.68 -2.13 3.52
CA ASP A 105 -4.83 -2.05 4.97
C ASP A 105 -4.75 -3.45 5.60
N ILE A 106 -4.39 -3.49 6.87
CA ILE A 106 -4.38 -4.71 7.70
C ILE A 106 -5.46 -4.60 8.76
N ASN A 107 -6.18 -5.69 9.02
CA ASN A 107 -7.25 -5.67 10.02
C ASN A 107 -6.69 -5.46 11.45
N PRO A 108 -7.53 -5.01 12.43
CA PRO A 108 -7.06 -4.71 13.78
C PRO A 108 -6.32 -5.85 14.48
N SER A 109 -6.69 -7.11 14.23
CA SER A 109 -6.00 -8.27 14.78
C SER A 109 -4.68 -8.64 14.07
N GLY A 110 -4.33 -7.97 12.96
CA GLY A 110 -3.11 -8.25 12.18
C GLY A 110 -3.16 -9.58 11.41
N THR A 111 -4.34 -10.21 11.30
CA THR A 111 -4.50 -11.55 10.71
C THR A 111 -4.91 -11.55 9.24
N GLN A 112 -5.34 -10.40 8.72
CA GLN A 112 -5.78 -10.25 7.34
C GLN A 112 -5.26 -8.95 6.72
N LEU A 113 -4.58 -9.07 5.58
CA LEU A 113 -4.21 -7.97 4.71
C LEU A 113 -5.21 -7.86 3.56
N ALA A 114 -5.68 -6.64 3.27
CA ALA A 114 -6.48 -6.35 2.08
C ALA A 114 -5.71 -5.45 1.11
N LEU A 115 -5.69 -5.82 -0.17
CA LEU A 115 -5.18 -5.01 -1.27
C LEU A 115 -6.32 -4.63 -2.20
N LEU A 116 -6.58 -3.33 -2.32
CA LEU A 116 -7.60 -2.76 -3.20
C LEU A 116 -7.05 -2.57 -4.60
N THR A 117 -7.90 -2.78 -5.58
CA THR A 117 -7.70 -2.44 -6.98
C THR A 117 -8.95 -1.76 -7.54
N TYR A 118 -8.93 -1.27 -8.78
CA TYR A 118 -10.08 -0.61 -9.41
C TYR A 118 -11.38 -1.44 -9.49
N GLY A 119 -11.34 -2.73 -9.26
CA GLY A 119 -12.54 -3.56 -9.36
C GLY A 119 -12.59 -4.77 -8.44
N LYS A 120 -11.60 -4.90 -7.54
CA LYS A 120 -11.48 -6.06 -6.65
C LYS A 120 -10.74 -5.69 -5.37
N VAL A 121 -11.04 -6.44 -4.31
CA VAL A 121 -10.18 -6.53 -3.13
C VAL A 121 -9.63 -7.95 -3.05
N PHE A 122 -8.32 -8.07 -2.95
CA PHE A 122 -7.66 -9.33 -2.64
C PHE A 122 -7.38 -9.38 -1.14
N VAL A 123 -7.83 -10.42 -0.48
CA VAL A 123 -7.63 -10.61 0.96
C VAL A 123 -6.67 -11.76 1.18
N PHE A 124 -5.64 -11.52 1.96
CA PHE A 124 -4.59 -12.46 2.32
C PHE A 124 -4.72 -12.84 3.78
N GLN A 125 -4.57 -14.13 4.08
CA GLN A 125 -4.46 -14.59 5.46
C GLN A 125 -3.01 -14.44 5.93
N VAL A 126 -2.80 -13.62 6.93
CA VAL A 126 -1.48 -13.43 7.55
C VAL A 126 -1.25 -14.57 8.55
N LYS A 127 -0.49 -15.57 8.13
CA LYS A 127 -0.07 -16.71 8.99
C LYS A 127 1.33 -16.50 9.56
N ASP A 128 2.16 -15.76 8.84
CA ASP A 128 3.53 -15.42 9.21
C ASP A 128 3.69 -13.90 9.09
N PRO A 129 4.03 -13.19 10.17
CA PRO A 129 4.28 -11.75 10.13
C PRO A 129 5.41 -11.34 9.17
N ASN A 130 6.29 -12.27 8.81
CA ASN A 130 7.37 -12.03 7.84
C ASN A 130 6.94 -12.26 6.38
N ASN A 131 5.75 -12.83 6.15
CA ASN A 131 5.23 -13.11 4.81
C ASN A 131 3.74 -12.75 4.71
N LEU A 132 3.45 -11.46 4.54
CA LEU A 132 2.08 -10.96 4.40
C LEU A 132 1.47 -11.26 3.02
N LEU A 133 2.30 -11.50 2.00
CA LEU A 133 1.89 -11.71 0.60
C LEU A 133 1.98 -13.20 0.21
N ALA A 134 1.33 -14.06 0.98
CA ALA A 134 1.07 -15.43 0.55
C ALA A 134 0.04 -15.45 -0.60
N GLU A 135 -0.55 -16.59 -0.91
CA GLU A 135 -1.67 -16.63 -1.87
C GLU A 135 -2.91 -15.93 -1.30
N PRO A 136 -3.63 -15.08 -2.08
CA PRO A 136 -4.87 -14.50 -1.61
C PRO A 136 -5.92 -15.59 -1.43
N TYR A 137 -6.48 -15.67 -0.23
CA TYR A 137 -7.49 -16.68 0.08
C TYR A 137 -8.90 -16.26 -0.35
N GLN A 138 -9.13 -14.96 -0.57
CA GLN A 138 -10.40 -14.41 -1.01
C GLN A 138 -10.22 -13.29 -2.02
N CYS A 139 -11.12 -13.22 -3.00
CA CYS A 139 -11.21 -12.13 -3.93
C CYS A 139 -12.65 -11.59 -3.94
N VAL A 140 -12.83 -10.37 -3.41
CA VAL A 140 -14.12 -9.68 -3.38
C VAL A 140 -14.22 -8.82 -4.63
N LYS A 141 -15.21 -9.09 -5.48
CA LYS A 141 -15.50 -8.26 -6.66
C LYS A 141 -16.27 -7.02 -6.23
N LEU A 142 -15.84 -5.87 -6.72
CA LEU A 142 -16.52 -4.59 -6.55
C LEU A 142 -17.22 -4.20 -7.85
N ALA A 143 -18.27 -3.37 -7.74
CA ALA A 143 -18.76 -2.63 -8.91
C ALA A 143 -17.59 -1.82 -9.48
N ARG A 144 -17.44 -1.80 -10.81
CA ARG A 144 -16.37 -1.05 -11.48
C ARG A 144 -16.51 0.44 -11.13
N SER A 145 -15.63 0.91 -10.28
CA SER A 145 -15.45 2.31 -9.93
C SER A 145 -13.96 2.50 -9.65
N GLN A 146 -13.45 3.70 -9.88
CA GLN A 146 -12.09 4.05 -9.48
C GLN A 146 -12.02 4.09 -7.96
N ALA A 147 -11.87 2.92 -7.35
CA ALA A 147 -11.75 2.75 -5.91
C ALA A 147 -10.32 3.09 -5.49
N GLU A 148 -10.16 4.06 -4.58
CA GLU A 148 -8.86 4.66 -4.25
C GLU A 148 -8.50 4.54 -2.77
N ALA A 149 -9.46 4.27 -1.89
CA ALA A 149 -9.16 4.06 -0.48
C ALA A 149 -9.90 2.85 0.08
N LEU A 150 -9.23 2.17 1.04
CA LEU A 150 -9.76 1.06 1.80
C LEU A 150 -9.30 1.19 3.24
N ALA A 151 -10.19 0.95 4.20
CA ALA A 151 -9.84 0.82 5.61
C ALA A 151 -10.69 -0.26 6.26
N TYR A 152 -10.09 -1.14 7.05
CA TYR A 152 -10.83 -2.07 7.91
C TYR A 152 -11.58 -1.30 9.01
N VAL A 153 -12.84 -1.66 9.25
CA VAL A 153 -13.64 -1.13 10.37
C VAL A 153 -13.74 -2.12 11.53
N ASN A 154 -13.45 -3.38 11.27
CA ASN A 154 -13.31 -4.46 12.25
C ASN A 154 -12.46 -5.57 11.61
N ASP A 155 -12.38 -6.76 12.22
CA ASP A 155 -11.54 -7.85 11.72
C ASP A 155 -11.98 -8.46 10.38
N THR A 156 -13.20 -8.18 9.93
CA THR A 156 -13.75 -8.76 8.69
C THR A 156 -14.21 -7.72 7.68
N ASP A 157 -14.83 -6.63 8.13
CA ASP A 157 -15.49 -5.66 7.25
C ASP A 157 -14.58 -4.46 6.96
N PHE A 158 -14.73 -3.88 5.79
CA PHE A 158 -13.97 -2.70 5.40
C PHE A 158 -14.82 -1.68 4.64
N VAL A 159 -14.43 -0.42 4.75
CA VAL A 159 -14.97 0.70 3.98
C VAL A 159 -14.08 0.93 2.76
N ILE A 160 -14.72 1.24 1.63
CA ILE A 160 -14.05 1.61 0.37
C ILE A 160 -14.62 2.94 -0.09
N THR A 161 -13.76 3.84 -0.58
CA THR A 161 -14.18 5.07 -1.26
C THR A 161 -13.68 5.10 -2.70
N ASN A 162 -14.30 5.94 -3.53
CA ASN A 162 -13.92 6.13 -4.91
C ASN A 162 -13.84 7.60 -5.31
N GLU A 163 -13.25 7.91 -6.47
CA GLU A 163 -13.13 9.29 -6.98
C GLU A 163 -14.47 9.99 -7.22
N ALA A 164 -15.56 9.24 -7.39
CA ALA A 164 -16.90 9.82 -7.52
C ALA A 164 -17.53 10.23 -6.18
N GLY A 165 -16.77 10.25 -5.08
CA GLY A 165 -17.22 10.65 -3.74
C GLY A 165 -18.15 9.64 -3.07
N LYS A 166 -18.21 8.40 -3.54
CA LYS A 166 -19.04 7.34 -2.93
C LYS A 166 -18.26 6.55 -1.90
N MET A 167 -18.95 6.17 -0.84
CA MET A 167 -18.43 5.29 0.23
C MET A 167 -19.28 4.02 0.30
N TYR A 168 -18.64 2.89 0.43
CA TYR A 168 -19.26 1.57 0.52
C TYR A 168 -18.75 0.82 1.74
N LEU A 169 -19.66 0.30 2.57
CA LEU A 169 -19.33 -0.69 3.60
C LEU A 169 -19.44 -2.08 2.99
N VAL A 170 -18.35 -2.80 2.94
CA VAL A 170 -18.32 -4.19 2.49
C VAL A 170 -18.32 -5.09 3.72
N LYS A 171 -19.44 -5.77 3.94
CA LYS A 171 -19.60 -6.77 4.99
C LYS A 171 -19.22 -8.13 4.44
N ARG A 172 -18.32 -8.81 5.14
CA ARG A 172 -17.91 -10.18 4.80
C ARG A 172 -18.45 -11.16 5.84
N LYS A 173 -18.82 -12.32 5.37
CA LYS A 173 -19.28 -13.43 6.23
C LYS A 173 -18.12 -14.36 6.54
#